data_651bf1894fef048379b8bf79f60ce534
#
_entry.id   651bf1894fef048379b8bf79f60ce534
#
_cell.length_a   1.000
_cell.length_b   1.000
_cell.length_c   1.000
_cell.angle_alpha   90.00
_cell.angle_beta   90.00
_cell.angle_gamma   90.00
#
_symmetry.space_group_name_H-M   'P 1'
#
loop_
_entity.id
_entity.type
_entity.pdbx_description
1 polymer ?
#
loop_
_entity_poly.entity_id
_entity_poly.type
_entity_poly.pdbx_seq_one_letter_code
_entity_poly.pdbx_strand_id
1 'polypeptide(L)'
;MDKGQLETIFVWIFVALVAVLVFVYGIKMVKNITDLGEDVKTTKFFQDFEKRVNEFYYLDEGSQKTESFWVPAWVEYVCFRGSGDFNIQFDKTTQIFVDLNTGKNVFLVPITNPEIHMKKVELLNNDENICVKADSGNVDINLTNSGGRVNVK
;
A
#
# COMPACT_ATOMS: atom_id res chain seq x y z
N MET A 1 -20.61 -57.34 -16.96
CA MET A 1 -20.62 -55.92 -16.55
C MET A 1 -21.75 -55.26 -17.31
N ASP A 2 -22.77 -54.80 -16.61
CA ASP A 2 -23.93 -54.16 -17.24
C ASP A 2 -23.56 -52.83 -17.83
N LYS A 3 -24.03 -52.53 -19.05
CA LYS A 3 -23.75 -51.26 -19.75
C LYS A 3 -24.07 -50.03 -18.89
N GLY A 4 -25.05 -50.08 -18.02
CA GLY A 4 -25.44 -48.99 -17.13
C GLY A 4 -24.42 -48.68 -16.01
N GLN A 5 -23.59 -49.63 -15.59
CA GLN A 5 -22.57 -49.39 -14.56
C GLN A 5 -21.37 -48.59 -15.11
N LEU A 6 -21.00 -48.83 -16.37
CA LEU A 6 -19.92 -48.09 -17.03
C LEU A 6 -20.26 -46.59 -17.23
N GLU A 7 -21.49 -46.31 -17.65
CA GLU A 7 -21.94 -44.90 -17.81
C GLU A 7 -21.91 -44.14 -16.50
N THR A 8 -22.32 -44.77 -15.40
CA THR A 8 -22.29 -44.15 -14.07
C THR A 8 -20.87 -43.85 -13.60
N ILE A 9 -19.90 -44.72 -13.87
CA ILE A 9 -18.49 -44.53 -13.51
C ILE A 9 -17.90 -43.33 -14.29
N PHE A 10 -18.17 -43.23 -15.59
CA PHE A 10 -17.72 -42.11 -16.40
C PHE A 10 -18.27 -40.76 -15.92
N VAL A 11 -19.53 -40.71 -15.51
CA VAL A 11 -20.15 -39.49 -14.97
C VAL A 11 -19.44 -39.07 -13.67
N TRP A 12 -19.17 -40.00 -12.76
CA TRP A 12 -18.46 -39.68 -11.52
C TRP A 12 -17.01 -39.18 -11.74
N ILE A 13 -16.30 -39.80 -12.67
CA ILE A 13 -14.94 -39.36 -13.04
C ILE A 13 -15.01 -37.93 -13.65
N PHE A 14 -15.96 -37.66 -14.54
CA PHE A 14 -16.12 -36.33 -15.14
C PHE A 14 -16.48 -35.29 -14.09
N VAL A 15 -17.41 -35.58 -13.19
CA VAL A 15 -17.77 -34.65 -12.08
C VAL A 15 -16.58 -34.38 -11.18
N ALA A 16 -15.78 -35.41 -10.84
CA ALA A 16 -14.58 -35.24 -10.02
C ALA A 16 -13.54 -34.36 -10.72
N LEU A 17 -13.32 -34.55 -12.02
CA LEU A 17 -12.39 -33.71 -12.82
C LEU A 17 -12.85 -32.25 -12.85
N VAL A 18 -14.12 -31.99 -13.12
CA VAL A 18 -14.69 -30.65 -13.14
C VAL A 18 -14.57 -29.99 -11.76
N ALA A 19 -14.87 -30.71 -10.70
CA ALA A 19 -14.76 -30.19 -9.34
C ALA A 19 -13.32 -29.78 -9.00
N VAL A 20 -12.32 -30.58 -9.37
CA VAL A 20 -10.90 -30.24 -9.16
C VAL A 20 -10.52 -28.98 -9.96
N LEU A 21 -10.93 -28.89 -11.22
CA LEU A 21 -10.66 -27.71 -12.05
C LEU A 21 -11.28 -26.44 -11.45
N VAL A 22 -12.54 -26.49 -11.05
CA VAL A 22 -13.23 -25.34 -10.41
C VAL A 22 -12.50 -24.93 -9.13
N PHE A 23 -12.05 -25.89 -8.32
CA PHE A 23 -11.35 -25.60 -7.08
C PHE A 23 -10.00 -24.92 -7.33
N VAL A 24 -9.20 -25.44 -8.27
CA VAL A 24 -7.88 -24.87 -8.62
C VAL A 24 -8.00 -23.46 -9.20
N TYR A 25 -8.91 -23.26 -10.15
CA TYR A 25 -9.13 -21.94 -10.75
C TYR A 25 -9.78 -20.97 -9.77
N GLY A 26 -10.70 -21.44 -8.92
CA GLY A 26 -11.35 -20.61 -7.90
C GLY A 26 -10.37 -20.04 -6.89
N ILE A 27 -9.45 -20.86 -6.35
CA ILE A 27 -8.39 -20.38 -5.43
C ILE A 27 -7.48 -19.36 -6.10
N LYS A 28 -7.09 -19.59 -7.35
CA LYS A 28 -6.24 -18.67 -8.10
C LYS A 28 -6.93 -17.32 -8.35
N MET A 29 -8.22 -17.34 -8.66
CA MET A 29 -9.01 -16.13 -8.89
C MET A 29 -9.20 -15.31 -7.61
N VAL A 30 -9.46 -15.96 -6.47
CA VAL A 30 -9.59 -15.29 -5.17
C VAL A 30 -8.30 -14.58 -4.78
N LYS A 31 -7.12 -15.21 -4.94
CA LYS A 31 -5.83 -14.56 -4.68
C LYS A 31 -5.64 -13.31 -5.53
N ASN A 32 -5.87 -13.38 -6.82
CA ASN A 32 -5.72 -12.23 -7.72
C ASN A 32 -6.65 -11.06 -7.34
N ILE A 33 -7.87 -11.34 -6.85
CA ILE A 33 -8.81 -10.29 -6.42
C ILE A 33 -8.33 -9.63 -5.13
N THR A 34 -7.74 -10.40 -4.22
CA THR A 34 -7.20 -9.85 -2.96
C THR A 34 -6.01 -8.94 -3.23
N ASP A 35 -5.07 -9.34 -4.08
CA ASP A 35 -3.90 -8.55 -4.44
C ASP A 35 -4.30 -7.24 -5.15
N LEU A 36 -5.25 -7.30 -6.09
CA LEU A 36 -5.82 -6.10 -6.73
C LEU A 36 -6.50 -5.16 -5.73
N GLY A 37 -7.15 -5.70 -4.71
CA GLY A 37 -7.79 -4.89 -3.67
C GLY A 37 -6.79 -4.09 -2.82
N GLU A 38 -5.61 -4.65 -2.56
CA GLU A 38 -4.53 -3.99 -1.82
C GLU A 38 -3.86 -2.88 -2.63
N ASP A 39 -3.61 -3.11 -3.92
CA ASP A 39 -3.06 -2.10 -4.83
C ASP A 39 -3.99 -0.89 -4.98
N VAL A 40 -5.30 -1.14 -5.06
CA VAL A 40 -6.33 -0.08 -5.10
C VAL A 40 -6.31 0.75 -3.82
N LYS A 41 -6.19 0.13 -2.65
CA LYS A 41 -6.10 0.83 -1.36
C LYS A 41 -4.83 1.68 -1.27
N THR A 42 -3.70 1.14 -1.71
CA THR A 42 -2.41 1.86 -1.78
C THR A 42 -2.51 3.09 -2.68
N THR A 43 -3.07 2.92 -3.88
CA THR A 43 -3.28 4.03 -4.82
C THR A 43 -4.20 5.08 -4.23
N LYS A 44 -5.29 4.68 -3.58
CA LYS A 44 -6.23 5.58 -2.93
C LYS A 44 -5.57 6.36 -1.79
N PHE A 45 -4.76 5.71 -0.94
CA PHE A 45 -4.00 6.40 0.09
C PHE A 45 -3.15 7.54 -0.51
N PHE A 46 -2.37 7.27 -1.55
CA PHE A 46 -1.54 8.29 -2.17
C PHE A 46 -2.35 9.42 -2.81
N GLN A 47 -3.50 9.13 -3.41
CA GLN A 47 -4.39 10.15 -3.96
C GLN A 47 -4.99 11.05 -2.87
N ASP A 48 -5.51 10.43 -1.81
CA ASP A 48 -6.11 11.15 -0.69
C ASP A 48 -5.04 11.98 0.05
N PHE A 49 -3.85 11.43 0.27
CA PHE A 49 -2.73 12.13 0.89
C PHE A 49 -2.27 13.33 0.04
N GLU A 50 -2.03 13.14 -1.25
CA GLU A 50 -1.64 14.22 -2.17
C GLU A 50 -2.68 15.33 -2.23
N LYS A 51 -3.95 14.98 -2.25
CA LYS A 51 -5.06 15.94 -2.19
C LYS A 51 -5.00 16.76 -0.90
N ARG A 52 -4.79 16.11 0.26
CA ARG A 52 -4.68 16.82 1.55
C ARG A 52 -3.44 17.72 1.61
N VAL A 53 -2.29 17.23 1.15
CA VAL A 53 -1.07 18.07 1.05
C VAL A 53 -1.34 19.30 0.19
N ASN A 54 -2.02 19.15 -0.94
CA ASN A 54 -2.38 20.25 -1.82
C ASN A 54 -3.36 21.24 -1.14
N GLU A 55 -4.37 20.76 -0.43
CA GLU A 55 -5.28 21.62 0.36
C GLU A 55 -4.51 22.39 1.44
N PHE A 56 -3.57 21.74 2.15
CA PHE A 56 -2.74 22.37 3.17
C PHE A 56 -1.78 23.42 2.65
N TYR A 57 -1.26 23.20 1.45
CA TYR A 57 -0.37 24.15 0.80
C TYR A 57 -0.98 25.55 0.63
N TYR A 58 -2.29 25.64 0.44
CA TYR A 58 -3.02 26.91 0.27
C TYR A 58 -3.55 27.52 1.59
N LEU A 59 -3.27 26.90 2.72
CA LEU A 59 -3.61 27.46 4.03
C LEU A 59 -2.56 28.51 4.45
N ASP A 60 -2.87 29.25 5.49
CA ASP A 60 -1.96 30.21 6.07
C ASP A 60 -0.70 29.52 6.63
N GLU A 61 0.47 30.17 6.51
CA GLU A 61 1.70 29.69 7.09
C GLU A 61 1.57 29.46 8.60
N GLY A 62 2.08 28.33 9.07
CA GLY A 62 1.93 27.90 10.46
C GLY A 62 0.68 27.08 10.74
N SER A 63 -0.23 26.93 9.77
CA SER A 63 -1.39 26.04 9.91
C SER A 63 -0.93 24.61 10.19
N GLN A 64 -1.55 23.96 11.19
CA GLN A 64 -1.25 22.58 11.58
C GLN A 64 -2.54 21.80 11.75
N LYS A 65 -2.55 20.54 11.32
CA LYS A 65 -3.66 19.62 11.56
C LYS A 65 -3.19 18.18 11.46
N THR A 66 -3.70 17.35 12.36
CA THR A 66 -3.58 15.90 12.24
C THR A 66 -4.72 15.37 11.37
N GLU A 67 -4.36 14.66 10.34
CA GLU A 67 -5.30 14.00 9.43
C GLU A 67 -5.10 12.48 9.52
N SER A 68 -6.22 11.75 9.57
CA SER A 68 -6.21 10.29 9.59
C SER A 68 -6.41 9.74 8.17
N PHE A 69 -5.53 8.84 7.77
CA PHE A 69 -5.58 8.19 6.45
C PHE A 69 -5.74 6.70 6.59
N TRP A 70 -6.50 6.11 5.67
CA TRP A 70 -6.60 4.67 5.53
C TRP A 70 -5.43 4.14 4.71
N VAL A 71 -4.76 3.12 5.26
CA VAL A 71 -3.67 2.38 4.60
C VAL A 71 -4.03 0.90 4.52
N PRO A 72 -3.44 0.13 3.59
CA PRO A 72 -3.57 -1.32 3.58
C PRO A 72 -3.13 -1.94 4.92
N ALA A 73 -3.75 -3.06 5.30
CA ALA A 73 -3.49 -3.69 6.60
C ALA A 73 -2.05 -4.22 6.78
N TRP A 74 -1.34 -4.44 5.68
CA TRP A 74 0.07 -4.87 5.70
C TRP A 74 1.06 -3.73 5.95
N VAL A 75 0.62 -2.46 5.88
CA VAL A 75 1.48 -1.30 6.12
C VAL A 75 1.75 -1.16 7.60
N GLU A 76 3.01 -1.20 7.95
CA GLU A 76 3.49 -0.99 9.33
C GLU A 76 3.85 0.47 9.59
N TYR A 77 4.45 1.12 8.60
CA TYR A 77 4.85 2.54 8.68
C TYR A 77 4.59 3.25 7.36
N VAL A 78 4.25 4.53 7.49
CA VAL A 78 4.28 5.50 6.39
C VAL A 78 5.47 6.42 6.62
N CYS A 79 6.40 6.44 5.68
CA CYS A 79 7.65 7.17 5.82
C CYS A 79 7.72 8.33 4.83
N PHE A 80 8.30 9.41 5.30
CA PHE A 80 8.47 10.66 4.57
C PHE A 80 9.96 11.01 4.51
N ARG A 81 10.44 11.27 3.31
CA ARG A 81 11.84 11.61 3.08
C ARG A 81 12.08 13.10 3.36
N GLY A 82 13.09 13.37 4.14
CA GLY A 82 13.69 14.66 4.40
C GLY A 82 15.22 14.52 4.43
N SER A 83 15.87 15.08 5.43
CA SER A 83 17.31 14.94 5.68
C SER A 83 17.60 14.11 6.93
N GLY A 84 18.81 13.56 7.04
CA GLY A 84 19.26 12.76 8.18
C GLY A 84 18.82 11.30 8.11
N ASP A 85 18.85 10.65 9.24
CA ASP A 85 18.50 9.23 9.39
C ASP A 85 17.00 9.07 9.70
N PHE A 86 16.43 7.93 9.30
CA PHE A 86 15.06 7.59 9.67
C PHE A 86 14.99 7.19 11.15
N ASN A 87 13.86 7.50 11.78
CA ASN A 87 13.58 7.14 13.17
C ASN A 87 13.28 5.65 13.39
N ILE A 88 13.35 4.83 12.35
CA ILE A 88 13.21 3.37 12.38
C ILE A 88 14.35 2.69 11.61
N GLN A 89 14.61 1.43 11.92
CA GLN A 89 15.51 0.60 11.15
C GLN A 89 14.72 -0.20 10.11
N PHE A 90 15.13 -0.09 8.85
CA PHE A 90 14.54 -0.86 7.77
C PHE A 90 15.17 -2.25 7.68
N ASP A 91 14.41 -3.23 7.19
CA ASP A 91 14.97 -4.46 6.70
C ASP A 91 15.86 -4.18 5.46
N LYS A 92 16.76 -5.11 5.15
CA LYS A 92 17.75 -4.93 4.07
C LYS A 92 17.11 -4.65 2.71
N THR A 93 15.97 -5.26 2.43
CA THR A 93 15.26 -5.10 1.15
C THR A 93 14.64 -3.71 1.04
N THR A 94 13.94 -3.26 2.07
CA THR A 94 13.36 -1.92 2.16
C THR A 94 14.44 -0.85 2.06
N GLN A 95 15.58 -1.00 2.75
CA GLN A 95 16.69 -0.07 2.68
C GLN A 95 17.22 0.08 1.24
N ILE A 96 17.42 -1.02 0.52
CA ILE A 96 17.85 -0.99 -0.89
C ILE A 96 16.87 -0.19 -1.75
N PHE A 97 15.55 -0.41 -1.61
CA PHE A 97 14.56 0.31 -2.39
C PHE A 97 14.53 1.81 -2.05
N VAL A 98 14.67 2.16 -0.77
CA VAL A 98 14.77 3.55 -0.34
C VAL A 98 15.99 4.23 -0.96
N ASP A 99 17.16 3.59 -0.95
CA ASP A 99 18.41 4.15 -1.48
C ASP A 99 18.37 4.32 -3.01
N LEU A 100 17.76 3.36 -3.73
CA LEU A 100 17.65 3.40 -5.19
C LEU A 100 16.61 4.41 -5.70
N ASN A 101 15.57 4.74 -4.90
CA ASN A 101 14.46 5.59 -5.32
C ASN A 101 14.51 6.96 -4.65
N THR A 102 15.64 7.68 -4.78
CA THR A 102 15.84 8.99 -4.16
C THR A 102 14.87 10.08 -4.62
N GLY A 103 14.26 9.93 -5.80
CA GLY A 103 13.25 10.85 -6.32
C GLY A 103 11.85 10.71 -5.70
N LYS A 104 11.62 9.70 -4.87
CA LYS A 104 10.37 9.48 -4.15
C LYS A 104 10.48 10.01 -2.73
N ASN A 105 9.46 10.68 -2.22
CA ASN A 105 9.47 11.28 -0.88
C ASN A 105 8.43 10.71 0.09
N VAL A 106 7.52 9.86 -0.37
CA VAL A 106 6.54 9.15 0.48
C VAL A 106 6.59 7.67 0.14
N PHE A 107 6.69 6.81 1.15
CA PHE A 107 6.70 5.36 0.96
C PHE A 107 6.07 4.59 2.11
N LEU A 108 5.48 3.45 1.76
CA LEU A 108 4.83 2.53 2.67
C LEU A 108 5.77 1.36 3.00
N VAL A 109 5.92 1.04 4.25
CA VAL A 109 6.84 -0.01 4.74
C VAL A 109 6.03 -1.19 5.28
N PRO A 110 6.38 -2.44 4.93
CA PRO A 110 7.51 -2.90 4.11
C PRO A 110 7.35 -2.61 2.60
N ILE A 111 8.46 -2.34 1.91
CA ILE A 111 8.44 -2.09 0.47
C ILE A 111 8.66 -3.41 -0.28
N THR A 112 7.64 -3.93 -0.93
CA THR A 112 7.73 -5.12 -1.78
C THR A 112 7.68 -4.77 -3.27
N ASN A 113 7.01 -3.66 -3.63
CA ASN A 113 6.95 -3.13 -4.98
C ASN A 113 7.14 -1.60 -4.95
N PRO A 114 8.33 -1.08 -5.31
CA PRO A 114 8.63 0.35 -5.22
C PRO A 114 7.81 1.23 -6.20
N GLU A 115 7.27 0.66 -7.28
CA GLU A 115 6.42 1.41 -8.21
C GLU A 115 5.08 1.79 -7.58
N ILE A 116 4.53 0.89 -6.75
CA ILE A 116 3.22 1.03 -6.11
C ILE A 116 3.36 1.63 -4.71
N HIS A 117 4.38 1.19 -3.95
CA HIS A 117 4.54 1.56 -2.53
C HIS A 117 5.29 2.86 -2.29
N MET A 118 5.81 3.50 -3.34
CA MET A 118 6.57 4.74 -3.25
C MET A 118 6.04 5.77 -4.23
N LYS A 119 5.85 7.02 -3.77
CA LYS A 119 5.39 8.13 -4.61
C LYS A 119 6.19 9.41 -4.33
N LYS A 120 6.31 10.25 -5.35
CA LYS A 120 6.72 11.65 -5.20
C LYS A 120 5.47 12.52 -5.04
N VAL A 121 5.39 13.26 -3.95
CA VAL A 121 4.36 14.29 -3.69
C VAL A 121 5.05 15.65 -3.78
N GLU A 122 4.71 16.43 -4.80
CA GLU A 122 5.48 17.61 -5.20
C GLU A 122 5.54 18.73 -4.13
N LEU A 123 4.43 18.97 -3.44
CA LEU A 123 4.33 20.04 -2.45
C LEU A 123 4.79 19.63 -1.05
N LEU A 124 5.15 18.36 -0.88
CA LEU A 124 5.67 17.83 0.36
C LEU A 124 7.20 17.94 0.38
N ASN A 125 7.73 18.64 1.36
CA ASN A 125 9.16 18.78 1.55
C ASN A 125 9.50 18.77 3.03
N ASN A 126 9.81 17.60 3.55
CA ASN A 126 10.15 17.41 4.96
C ASN A 126 11.57 17.88 5.25
N ASP A 127 11.74 18.47 6.42
CA ASP A 127 13.06 18.87 6.92
C ASP A 127 13.86 17.64 7.36
N GLU A 128 13.20 16.65 7.96
CA GLU A 128 13.81 15.42 8.48
C GLU A 128 13.12 14.17 7.93
N ASN A 129 13.87 13.07 7.89
CA ASN A 129 13.31 11.75 7.61
C ASN A 129 12.45 11.31 8.79
N ILE A 130 11.19 10.99 8.54
CA ILE A 130 10.25 10.55 9.58
C ILE A 130 9.41 9.38 9.10
N CYS A 131 9.19 8.41 9.99
CA CYS A 131 8.23 7.32 9.79
C CYS A 131 7.17 7.35 10.87
N VAL A 132 5.93 7.32 10.46
CA VAL A 132 4.75 7.28 11.32
C VAL A 132 4.20 5.85 11.31
N LYS A 133 3.98 5.29 12.50
CA LYS A 133 3.45 3.94 12.64
C LYS A 133 1.97 3.92 12.24
N ALA A 134 1.60 2.94 11.41
CA ALA A 134 0.20 2.64 11.14
C ALA A 134 -0.37 1.73 12.25
N ASP A 135 -1.61 1.98 12.62
CA ASP A 135 -2.34 1.14 13.57
C ASP A 135 -3.64 0.66 12.95
N SER A 136 -3.78 -0.67 12.84
CA SER A 136 -5.00 -1.34 12.37
C SER A 136 -5.54 -0.79 11.04
N GLY A 137 -4.63 -0.45 10.10
CA GLY A 137 -5.00 0.07 8.78
C GLY A 137 -5.30 1.57 8.75
N ASN A 138 -4.93 2.31 9.80
CA ASN A 138 -5.00 3.77 9.87
C ASN A 138 -3.64 4.36 10.23
N VAL A 139 -3.37 5.56 9.76
CA VAL A 139 -2.22 6.36 10.13
C VAL A 139 -2.62 7.80 10.36
N ASP A 140 -2.21 8.37 11.49
CA ASP A 140 -2.44 9.77 11.84
C ASP A 140 -1.21 10.58 11.50
N ILE A 141 -1.34 11.52 10.58
CA ILE A 141 -0.24 12.32 10.05
C ILE A 141 -0.50 13.79 10.41
N ASN A 142 0.46 14.40 11.10
CA ASN A 142 0.40 15.82 11.41
C ASN A 142 1.01 16.62 10.26
N LEU A 143 0.15 17.35 9.52
CA LEU A 143 0.54 18.23 8.43
C LEU A 143 0.74 19.66 8.92
N THR A 144 1.82 20.30 8.50
CA THR A 144 2.16 21.69 8.82
C THR A 144 2.49 22.44 7.56
N ASN A 145 1.85 23.61 7.34
CA ASN A 145 2.26 24.54 6.28
C ASN A 145 3.43 25.41 6.78
N SER A 146 4.57 25.35 6.13
CA SER A 146 5.79 26.09 6.46
C SER A 146 6.11 27.22 5.45
N GLY A 147 5.08 27.77 4.79
CA GLY A 147 5.24 28.82 3.77
C GLY A 147 5.83 28.29 2.46
N GLY A 148 4.95 27.97 1.51
CA GLY A 148 5.34 27.44 0.19
C GLY A 148 5.74 25.96 0.18
N ARG A 149 5.56 25.23 1.29
CA ARG A 149 5.73 23.78 1.39
C ARG A 149 4.93 23.19 2.55
N VAL A 150 4.61 21.92 2.46
CA VAL A 150 3.95 21.15 3.53
C VAL A 150 4.95 20.18 4.12
N ASN A 151 5.03 20.15 5.44
CA ASN A 151 5.88 19.24 6.21
C ASN A 151 5.01 18.26 7.03
N VAL A 152 5.56 17.08 7.29
CA VAL A 152 5.04 16.12 8.26
C VAL A 152 5.87 16.22 9.55
N LYS A 153 5.16 16.21 10.69
CA LYS A 153 5.77 16.22 12.02
C LYS A 153 5.23 15.12 12.92
#